data_47006267c8f129b343e4c00d6e580bab
#
_entry.id   47006267c8f129b343e4c00d6e580bab
#
_cell.length_a   1.000
_cell.length_b   1.000
_cell.length_c   1.000
_cell.angle_alpha   90.00
_cell.angle_beta   90.00
_cell.angle_gamma   90.00
#
_symmetry.space_group_name_H-M   'P 1'
#
loop_
_entity.id
_entity.type
_entity.pdbx_description
1 polymer ?
#
loop_
_entity_poly.entity_id
_entity_poly.type
_entity_poly.pdbx_seq_one_letter_code
_entity_poly.pdbx_strand_id
1 'polypeptide(L)'
;MNLPAPQSASAKLFTLQDIAHIDQREVTRLLHDWTLWARPNQLPPDLPSSANYTRHKTELWDYWIALAGRGFGKTRLGAEQVLRWVDRGYRRIAIIAPTTADTRDVVTEGESGIMTIAHPSKRPIYEPSKRRLTFPNGAIATLYSAEEPERLRGPQFDAAWLDEIAAWQYPQEVWDMLHFGLRLGKH
;
A
#
# COMPACT_ATOMS: atom_id res chain seq x y z
N MET A 1 -38.72 3.44 -10.67
CA MET A 1 -37.57 2.53 -10.88
C MET A 1 -36.98 2.20 -9.52
N ASN A 2 -37.26 1.01 -8.99
CA ASN A 2 -36.71 0.55 -7.71
C ASN A 2 -35.32 0.01 -7.96
N LEU A 3 -34.31 0.67 -7.39
CA LEU A 3 -32.94 0.11 -7.31
C LEU A 3 -32.98 -1.06 -6.31
N PRO A 4 -32.42 -2.22 -6.63
CA PRO A 4 -32.31 -3.32 -5.67
C PRO A 4 -31.38 -2.90 -4.52
N ALA A 5 -31.79 -3.19 -3.29
CA ALA A 5 -31.00 -3.00 -2.10
C ALA A 5 -29.65 -3.77 -2.21
N PRO A 6 -28.54 -3.22 -1.69
CA PRO A 6 -27.28 -3.94 -1.70
C PRO A 6 -27.42 -5.24 -0.91
N GLN A 7 -27.17 -6.36 -1.58
CA GLN A 7 -27.09 -7.66 -0.91
C GLN A 7 -25.94 -7.59 0.10
N SER A 8 -26.27 -7.66 1.38
CA SER A 8 -25.31 -7.77 2.47
C SER A 8 -24.46 -9.02 2.23
N ALA A 9 -23.14 -8.81 2.04
CA ALA A 9 -22.19 -9.90 2.09
C ALA A 9 -22.39 -10.59 3.44
N SER A 10 -22.85 -11.83 3.41
CA SER A 10 -23.09 -12.67 4.59
C SER A 10 -21.72 -12.85 5.26
N ALA A 11 -21.46 -12.13 6.34
CA ALA A 11 -20.32 -12.39 7.19
C ALA A 11 -20.46 -13.84 7.66
N LYS A 12 -19.59 -14.74 7.24
CA LYS A 12 -19.50 -16.08 7.80
C LYS A 12 -19.15 -15.92 9.27
N LEU A 13 -20.14 -16.08 10.14
CA LEU A 13 -19.91 -16.21 11.57
C LEU A 13 -19.14 -17.52 11.78
N PHE A 14 -17.87 -17.42 12.10
CA PHE A 14 -17.08 -18.54 12.55
C PHE A 14 -17.56 -18.96 13.93
N THR A 15 -17.84 -20.24 14.10
CA THR A 15 -18.14 -20.80 15.42
C THR A 15 -16.84 -21.00 16.20
N LEU A 16 -16.93 -21.13 17.53
CA LEU A 16 -15.77 -21.45 18.36
C LEU A 16 -15.12 -22.80 17.96
N GLN A 17 -15.91 -23.72 17.39
CA GLN A 17 -15.41 -24.99 16.87
C GLN A 17 -14.61 -24.81 15.58
N ASP A 18 -15.02 -23.89 14.69
CA ASP A 18 -14.26 -23.56 13.48
C ASP A 18 -12.89 -22.96 13.82
N ILE A 19 -12.83 -22.13 14.88
CA ILE A 19 -11.58 -21.48 15.34
C ILE A 19 -10.62 -22.52 15.96
N ALA A 20 -11.12 -23.53 16.67
CA ALA A 20 -10.30 -24.54 17.36
C ALA A 20 -9.50 -25.43 16.40
N HIS A 21 -9.85 -25.48 15.13
CA HIS A 21 -9.18 -26.30 14.10
C HIS A 21 -8.34 -25.46 13.10
N ILE A 22 -8.29 -24.13 13.25
CA ILE A 22 -7.47 -23.28 12.38
C ILE A 22 -6.00 -23.40 12.81
N ASP A 23 -5.14 -23.84 11.89
CA ASP A 23 -3.72 -23.92 12.17
C ASP A 23 -3.08 -22.51 12.24
N GLN A 24 -1.88 -22.44 12.83
CA GLN A 24 -1.16 -21.15 13.00
C GLN A 24 -0.88 -20.43 11.66
N ARG A 25 -0.71 -21.18 10.57
CA ARG A 25 -0.45 -20.62 9.24
C ARG A 25 -1.68 -19.95 8.68
N GLU A 26 -2.83 -20.59 8.85
CA GLU A 26 -4.11 -20.06 8.40
C GLU A 26 -4.50 -18.81 9.21
N VAL A 27 -4.29 -18.83 10.54
CA VAL A 27 -4.47 -17.63 11.39
C VAL A 27 -3.59 -16.49 10.88
N THR A 28 -2.31 -16.76 10.62
CA THR A 28 -1.40 -15.74 10.10
C THR A 28 -1.85 -15.21 8.74
N ARG A 29 -2.32 -16.09 7.85
CA ARG A 29 -2.86 -15.71 6.54
C ARG A 29 -4.06 -14.76 6.69
N LEU A 30 -5.03 -15.11 7.53
CA LEU A 30 -6.24 -14.33 7.76
C LEU A 30 -5.93 -12.95 8.37
N LEU A 31 -4.98 -12.88 9.31
CA LEU A 31 -4.58 -11.63 9.95
C LEU A 31 -3.93 -10.66 8.98
N HIS A 32 -3.28 -11.16 7.92
CA HIS A 32 -2.60 -10.34 6.91
C HIS A 32 -3.37 -10.23 5.59
N ASP A 33 -4.59 -10.75 5.53
CA ASP A 33 -5.45 -10.56 4.35
C ASP A 33 -6.23 -9.25 4.47
N TRP A 34 -5.66 -8.18 3.91
CA TRP A 34 -6.26 -6.86 3.93
C TRP A 34 -7.69 -6.81 3.40
N THR A 35 -8.03 -7.68 2.44
CA THR A 35 -9.37 -7.70 1.85
C THR A 35 -10.46 -8.11 2.83
N LEU A 36 -10.11 -8.83 3.89
CA LEU A 36 -11.02 -9.21 4.96
C LEU A 36 -11.27 -8.10 5.98
N TRP A 37 -10.28 -7.21 6.17
CA TRP A 37 -10.29 -6.19 7.21
C TRP A 37 -10.60 -4.79 6.69
N ALA A 38 -10.38 -4.56 5.40
CA ALA A 38 -10.62 -3.27 4.78
C ALA A 38 -12.12 -2.97 4.66
N ARG A 39 -12.46 -1.72 4.90
CA ARG A 39 -13.77 -1.21 4.49
C ARG A 39 -13.81 -1.10 2.97
N PRO A 40 -14.98 -1.22 2.31
CA PRO A 40 -15.08 -1.15 0.84
C PRO A 40 -14.41 0.09 0.22
N ASN A 41 -14.49 1.24 0.91
CA ASN A 41 -13.88 2.50 0.46
C ASN A 41 -12.36 2.60 0.75
N GLN A 42 -11.77 1.60 1.36
CA GLN A 42 -10.32 1.48 1.55
C GLN A 42 -9.68 0.52 0.52
N LEU A 43 -10.49 -0.13 -0.29
CA LEU A 43 -10.02 -1.00 -1.36
C LEU A 43 -9.89 -0.20 -2.65
N PRO A 44 -8.87 -0.49 -3.48
CA PRO A 44 -8.75 0.14 -4.79
C PRO A 44 -9.93 -0.21 -5.69
N PRO A 45 -10.31 0.69 -6.62
CA PRO A 45 -11.51 0.53 -7.46
C PRO A 45 -11.55 -0.73 -8.34
N ASP A 46 -10.41 -1.33 -8.61
CA ASP A 46 -10.25 -2.52 -9.45
C ASP A 46 -10.27 -3.84 -8.66
N LEU A 47 -10.41 -3.78 -7.33
CA LEU A 47 -10.60 -4.98 -6.52
C LEU A 47 -12.08 -5.35 -6.50
N PRO A 48 -12.47 -6.51 -7.07
CA PRO A 48 -13.79 -7.05 -6.84
C PRO A 48 -13.96 -7.35 -5.35
N SER A 49 -15.14 -7.08 -4.81
CA SER A 49 -15.52 -7.35 -3.42
C SER A 49 -15.57 -8.86 -3.06
N SER A 50 -15.17 -9.74 -3.95
CA SER A 50 -15.14 -11.19 -3.76
C SER A 50 -13.77 -11.78 -4.12
N ALA A 51 -13.38 -12.78 -3.36
CA ALA A 51 -12.07 -13.41 -3.26
C ALA A 51 -11.48 -14.11 -4.52
N ASN A 52 -11.92 -13.82 -5.72
CA ASN A 52 -11.36 -14.38 -6.95
C ASN A 52 -10.30 -13.44 -7.53
N TYR A 53 -9.21 -13.29 -6.80
CA TYR A 53 -8.07 -12.49 -7.16
C TYR A 53 -7.25 -13.20 -8.25
N THR A 54 -7.54 -12.94 -9.51
CA THR A 54 -6.64 -13.34 -10.60
C THR A 54 -5.52 -12.31 -10.72
N ARG A 55 -4.30 -12.82 -10.85
CA ARG A 55 -3.03 -12.07 -11.01
C ARG A 55 -2.99 -11.24 -12.30
N HIS A 56 -3.81 -10.22 -12.46
CA HIS A 56 -3.65 -9.28 -13.57
C HIS A 56 -2.81 -8.08 -13.13
N LYS A 57 -1.74 -7.83 -13.88
CA LYS A 57 -0.72 -6.82 -13.61
C LYS A 57 -1.15 -5.37 -13.86
N THR A 58 -2.34 -5.13 -14.40
CA THR A 58 -2.77 -3.79 -14.80
C THR A 58 -3.76 -3.21 -13.81
N GLU A 59 -3.37 -2.12 -13.18
CA GLU A 59 -4.33 -1.26 -12.51
C GLU A 59 -5.25 -0.62 -13.57
N LEU A 60 -6.54 -0.46 -13.24
CA LEU A 60 -7.49 0.22 -14.13
C LEU A 60 -7.42 1.76 -14.02
N TRP A 61 -6.52 2.27 -13.20
CA TRP A 61 -6.35 3.68 -12.90
C TRP A 61 -4.87 4.08 -12.92
N ASP A 62 -4.60 5.32 -13.29
CA ASP A 62 -3.27 5.91 -13.20
C ASP A 62 -3.06 6.59 -11.85
N TYR A 63 -4.14 7.14 -11.28
CA TYR A 63 -4.13 7.83 -9.98
C TYR A 63 -5.29 7.32 -9.13
N TRP A 64 -4.97 7.02 -7.88
CA TRP A 64 -5.96 6.73 -6.87
C TRP A 64 -5.77 7.70 -5.71
N ILE A 65 -6.79 8.52 -5.44
CA ILE A 65 -6.75 9.57 -4.42
C ILE A 65 -7.68 9.20 -3.27
N ALA A 66 -7.12 9.08 -2.07
CA ALA A 66 -7.87 8.85 -0.84
C ALA A 66 -8.05 10.18 -0.07
N LEU A 67 -9.18 10.86 -0.30
CA LEU A 67 -9.56 12.06 0.44
C LEU A 67 -10.40 11.65 1.64
N ALA A 68 -9.81 11.70 2.85
CA ALA A 68 -10.49 11.27 4.07
C ALA A 68 -9.94 11.96 5.31
N GLY A 69 -10.77 12.05 6.34
CA GLY A 69 -10.39 12.60 7.65
C GLY A 69 -9.39 11.75 8.42
N ARG A 70 -9.05 12.21 9.63
CA ARG A 70 -8.25 11.44 10.59
C ARG A 70 -8.96 10.14 10.98
N GLY A 71 -8.20 9.10 11.29
CA GLY A 71 -8.75 7.79 11.67
C GLY A 71 -9.31 6.96 10.51
N PHE A 72 -9.29 7.46 9.26
CA PHE A 72 -9.72 6.68 8.09
C PHE A 72 -8.79 5.49 7.80
N GLY A 73 -7.52 5.55 8.22
CA GLY A 73 -6.52 4.53 7.90
C GLY A 73 -5.82 4.76 6.56
N LYS A 74 -5.61 6.02 6.17
CA LYS A 74 -4.91 6.38 4.91
C LYS A 74 -3.51 5.76 4.82
N THR A 75 -2.72 5.85 5.89
CA THR A 75 -1.38 5.25 5.95
C THR A 75 -1.42 3.73 5.78
N ARG A 76 -2.36 3.06 6.47
CA ARG A 76 -2.56 1.61 6.31
C ARG A 76 -2.92 1.25 4.86
N LEU A 77 -3.82 1.99 4.25
CA LEU A 77 -4.23 1.82 2.86
C LEU A 77 -3.04 1.97 1.90
N GLY A 78 -2.23 3.00 2.07
CA GLY A 78 -1.03 3.21 1.25
C GLY A 78 0.00 2.09 1.42
N ALA A 79 0.25 1.66 2.66
CA ALA A 79 1.17 0.58 2.96
C ALA A 79 0.70 -0.76 2.36
N GLU A 80 -0.59 -1.10 2.46
CA GLU A 80 -1.18 -2.29 1.83
C GLU A 80 -1.11 -2.22 0.29
N GLN A 81 -1.28 -1.03 -0.28
CA GLN A 81 -1.14 -0.86 -1.72
C GLN A 81 0.30 -1.10 -2.18
N VAL A 82 1.31 -0.68 -1.42
CA VAL A 82 2.72 -0.98 -1.70
C VAL A 82 2.95 -2.49 -1.69
N LEU A 83 2.47 -3.21 -0.66
CA LEU A 83 2.56 -4.67 -0.58
C LEU A 83 1.89 -5.35 -1.78
N ARG A 84 0.72 -4.85 -2.18
CA ARG A 84 -0.01 -5.33 -3.35
C ARG A 84 0.77 -5.12 -4.65
N TRP A 85 1.41 -3.97 -4.84
CA TRP A 85 2.28 -3.73 -6.00
C TRP A 85 3.46 -4.70 -6.04
N VAL A 86 4.11 -4.93 -4.90
CA VAL A 86 5.20 -5.90 -4.77
C VAL A 86 4.74 -7.32 -5.17
N ASP A 87 3.56 -7.75 -4.72
CA ASP A 87 2.98 -9.04 -5.09
C ASP A 87 2.63 -9.13 -6.58
N ARG A 88 2.26 -8.01 -7.20
CA ARG A 88 1.96 -7.90 -8.63
C ARG A 88 3.22 -7.79 -9.51
N GLY A 89 4.39 -7.74 -8.92
CA GLY A 89 5.65 -7.75 -9.63
C GLY A 89 6.24 -6.37 -9.95
N TYR A 90 5.71 -5.29 -9.37
CA TYR A 90 6.35 -3.98 -9.40
C TYR A 90 7.71 -4.06 -8.70
N ARG A 91 8.73 -3.42 -9.25
CA ARG A 91 10.10 -3.58 -8.79
C ARG A 91 10.70 -2.34 -8.15
N ARG A 92 10.28 -1.16 -8.56
CA ARG A 92 10.83 0.11 -8.10
C ARG A 92 9.70 1.05 -7.68
N ILE A 93 9.51 1.18 -6.40
CA ILE A 93 8.40 1.96 -5.83
C ILE A 93 8.98 3.17 -5.12
N ALA A 94 8.45 4.36 -5.40
CA ALA A 94 8.71 5.55 -4.61
C ALA A 94 7.69 5.65 -3.47
N ILE A 95 8.14 5.99 -2.27
CA ILE A 95 7.28 6.32 -1.14
C ILE A 95 7.67 7.71 -0.67
N ILE A 96 6.73 8.65 -0.70
CA ILE A 96 6.99 10.06 -0.41
C ILE A 96 6.08 10.49 0.73
N ALA A 97 6.68 11.01 1.82
CA ALA A 97 5.96 11.59 2.95
C ALA A 97 6.46 13.02 3.22
N PRO A 98 5.76 13.82 4.05
CA PRO A 98 6.13 15.22 4.28
C PRO A 98 7.60 15.40 4.67
N THR A 99 8.07 14.61 5.64
CA THR A 99 9.44 14.71 6.18
C THR A 99 10.16 13.36 6.16
N THR A 100 11.47 13.39 6.38
CA THR A 100 12.26 12.16 6.55
C THR A 100 11.82 11.37 7.79
N ALA A 101 11.42 12.05 8.87
CA ALA A 101 10.89 11.41 10.07
C ALA A 101 9.58 10.67 9.76
N ASP A 102 8.65 11.29 9.02
CA ASP A 102 7.38 10.66 8.65
C ASP A 102 7.60 9.40 7.79
N THR A 103 8.56 9.42 6.88
CA THR A 103 8.88 8.23 6.07
C THR A 103 9.36 7.07 6.91
N ARG A 104 10.11 7.32 8.00
CA ARG A 104 10.59 6.30 8.93
C ARG A 104 9.50 5.90 9.92
N ASP A 105 9.04 6.88 10.72
CA ASP A 105 8.30 6.63 11.95
C ASP A 105 6.82 6.32 11.70
N VAL A 106 6.25 6.81 10.59
CA VAL A 106 4.84 6.61 10.26
C VAL A 106 4.69 5.56 9.16
N VAL A 107 5.33 5.79 8.01
CA VAL A 107 5.12 4.97 6.80
C VAL A 107 5.83 3.62 6.89
N THR A 108 7.01 3.58 7.49
CA THR A 108 7.83 2.37 7.55
C THR A 108 7.59 1.57 8.83
N GLU A 109 7.85 2.15 10.00
CA GLU A 109 7.92 1.47 11.30
C GLU A 109 6.66 1.67 12.16
N GLY A 110 5.77 2.59 11.81
CA GLY A 110 4.54 2.87 12.56
C GLY A 110 3.58 1.67 12.63
N GLU A 111 2.56 1.74 13.49
CA GLU A 111 1.55 0.67 13.66
C GLU A 111 0.87 0.25 12.34
N SER A 112 0.65 1.20 11.44
CA SER A 112 0.13 1.00 10.09
C SER A 112 1.22 0.98 9.03
N GLY A 113 2.48 1.02 9.42
CA GLY A 113 3.63 1.04 8.53
C GLY A 113 3.92 -0.32 7.89
N ILE A 114 4.66 -0.30 6.79
CA ILE A 114 4.93 -1.47 5.96
C ILE A 114 5.59 -2.60 6.76
N MET A 115 6.55 -2.28 7.63
CA MET A 115 7.27 -3.29 8.44
C MET A 115 6.35 -4.03 9.40
N THR A 116 5.38 -3.32 9.96
CA THR A 116 4.44 -3.86 10.95
C THR A 116 3.37 -4.73 10.31
N ILE A 117 2.81 -4.27 9.18
CA ILE A 117 1.66 -4.93 8.56
C ILE A 117 2.03 -6.07 7.60
N ALA A 118 3.28 -6.09 7.11
CA ALA A 118 3.71 -7.11 6.15
C ALA A 118 3.67 -8.51 6.76
N HIS A 119 3.10 -9.46 6.04
CA HIS A 119 3.16 -10.87 6.39
C HIS A 119 4.64 -11.29 6.65
N PRO A 120 4.95 -12.08 7.69
CA PRO A 120 6.33 -12.43 8.03
C PRO A 120 7.18 -12.94 6.85
N SER A 121 6.60 -13.74 5.96
CA SER A 121 7.31 -14.27 4.78
C SER A 121 7.53 -13.23 3.66
N LYS A 122 6.90 -12.05 3.74
CA LYS A 122 6.97 -10.98 2.75
C LYS A 122 7.57 -9.69 3.31
N ARG A 123 7.91 -9.71 4.61
CA ARG A 123 8.44 -8.55 5.30
C ARG A 123 9.74 -8.10 4.65
N PRO A 124 9.86 -6.83 4.27
CA PRO A 124 11.10 -6.32 3.69
C PRO A 124 12.20 -6.16 4.74
N ILE A 125 13.44 -6.06 4.27
CA ILE A 125 14.57 -5.60 5.06
C ILE A 125 14.62 -4.08 4.92
N TYR A 126 14.59 -3.36 6.04
CA TYR A 126 14.75 -1.91 6.06
C TYR A 126 16.22 -1.53 6.24
N GLU A 127 16.73 -0.71 5.33
CA GLU A 127 18.09 -0.16 5.34
C GLU A 127 18.01 1.37 5.53
N PRO A 128 18.02 1.88 6.79
CA PRO A 128 17.81 3.30 7.07
C PRO A 128 18.81 4.23 6.37
N SER A 129 20.10 3.84 6.33
CA SER A 129 21.14 4.63 5.70
C SER A 129 20.94 4.80 4.18
N LYS A 130 20.27 3.85 3.54
CA LYS A 130 19.91 3.89 2.12
C LYS A 130 18.48 4.40 1.89
N ARG A 131 17.73 4.67 2.97
CA ARG A 131 16.31 5.01 2.91
C ARG A 131 15.53 4.03 2.03
N ARG A 132 15.68 2.72 2.29
CA ARG A 132 15.21 1.68 1.37
C ARG A 132 14.62 0.48 2.09
N LEU A 133 13.53 -0.03 1.54
CA LEU A 133 12.93 -1.32 1.86
C LEU A 133 13.22 -2.30 0.72
N THR A 134 13.88 -3.42 1.04
CA THR A 134 14.17 -4.49 0.07
C THR A 134 13.29 -5.69 0.39
N PHE A 135 12.40 -6.05 -0.53
CA PHE A 135 11.47 -7.17 -0.36
C PHE A 135 12.11 -8.51 -0.75
N PRO A 136 11.62 -9.66 -0.21
CA PRO A 136 12.18 -10.98 -0.51
C PRO A 136 12.18 -11.35 -1.99
N ASN A 137 11.24 -10.80 -2.79
CA ASN A 137 11.17 -11.02 -4.23
C ASN A 137 12.12 -10.10 -5.05
N GLY A 138 12.94 -9.29 -4.36
CA GLY A 138 13.88 -8.36 -4.97
C GLY A 138 13.29 -6.99 -5.36
N ALA A 139 12.02 -6.73 -5.07
CA ALA A 139 11.44 -5.39 -5.23
C ALA A 139 12.06 -4.42 -4.22
N ILE A 140 12.16 -3.15 -4.60
CA ILE A 140 12.72 -2.08 -3.78
C ILE A 140 11.70 -0.95 -3.67
N ALA A 141 11.40 -0.55 -2.45
CA ALA A 141 10.71 0.71 -2.18
C ALA A 141 11.71 1.70 -1.58
N THR A 142 11.87 2.87 -2.22
CA THR A 142 12.76 3.93 -1.76
C THR A 142 11.95 5.05 -1.12
N LEU A 143 12.42 5.52 0.03
CA LEU A 143 11.78 6.52 0.86
C LEU A 143 12.32 7.92 0.53
N TYR A 144 11.42 8.85 0.27
CA TYR A 144 11.70 10.24 -0.06
C TYR A 144 10.97 11.19 0.89
N SER A 145 11.62 12.29 1.24
CA SER A 145 10.97 13.42 1.89
C SER A 145 10.52 14.44 0.85
N ALA A 146 9.32 14.98 1.00
CA ALA A 146 8.85 16.09 0.18
C ALA A 146 9.62 17.39 0.41
N GLU A 147 10.46 17.46 1.44
CA GLU A 147 11.39 18.56 1.69
C GLU A 147 12.61 18.54 0.74
N GLU A 148 12.89 17.38 0.10
CA GLU A 148 14.08 17.16 -0.75
C GLU A 148 13.66 16.74 -2.18
N PRO A 149 12.90 17.53 -2.96
CA PRO A 149 12.37 17.13 -4.28
C PRO A 149 13.48 16.74 -5.26
N GLU A 150 14.65 17.35 -5.18
CA GLU A 150 15.80 17.05 -6.05
C GLU A 150 16.28 15.60 -5.97
N ARG A 151 16.00 14.89 -4.87
CA ARG A 151 16.36 13.46 -4.73
C ARG A 151 15.51 12.56 -5.62
N LEU A 152 14.39 13.04 -6.14
CA LEU A 152 13.56 12.33 -7.12
C LEU A 152 14.12 12.47 -8.55
N ARG A 153 15.10 13.35 -8.76
CA ARG A 153 15.77 13.50 -10.05
C ARG A 153 16.70 12.33 -10.34
N GLY A 154 16.47 11.63 -11.43
CA GLY A 154 17.29 10.51 -11.90
C GLY A 154 16.72 9.12 -11.63
N PRO A 155 16.23 8.77 -10.44
CA PRO A 155 15.58 7.48 -10.22
C PRO A 155 14.39 7.26 -11.15
N GLN A 156 14.07 5.96 -11.39
CA GLN A 156 12.92 5.54 -12.19
C GLN A 156 12.05 4.60 -11.37
N PHE A 157 10.73 4.74 -11.53
CA PHE A 157 9.75 4.03 -10.72
C PHE A 157 8.66 3.39 -11.58
N ASP A 158 8.14 2.26 -11.07
CA ASP A 158 6.94 1.59 -11.59
C ASP A 158 5.67 2.17 -10.99
N ALA A 159 5.74 2.59 -9.72
CA ALA A 159 4.63 3.15 -8.96
C ALA A 159 5.14 4.08 -7.85
N ALA A 160 4.23 4.89 -7.30
CA ALA A 160 4.53 5.75 -6.17
C ALA A 160 3.36 5.85 -5.19
N TRP A 161 3.67 5.85 -3.89
CA TRP A 161 2.76 6.22 -2.83
C TRP A 161 3.14 7.58 -2.28
N LEU A 162 2.18 8.49 -2.26
CA LEU A 162 2.31 9.86 -1.78
C LEU A 162 1.42 10.01 -0.54
N ASP A 163 2.06 10.18 0.62
CA ASP A 163 1.34 10.36 1.88
C ASP A 163 1.24 11.84 2.25
N GLU A 164 0.08 12.26 2.72
CA GLU A 164 -0.23 13.60 3.23
C GLU A 164 0.24 14.77 2.33
N ILE A 165 -0.04 14.71 1.04
CA ILE A 165 0.38 15.75 0.04
C ILE A 165 0.03 17.17 0.49
N ALA A 166 -1.08 17.36 1.20
CA ALA A 166 -1.50 18.68 1.70
C ALA A 166 -0.54 19.28 2.74
N ALA A 167 0.33 18.48 3.34
CA ALA A 167 1.34 18.94 4.30
C ALA A 167 2.72 19.23 3.65
N TRP A 168 2.87 18.99 2.34
CA TRP A 168 4.15 19.15 1.67
C TRP A 168 4.52 20.63 1.48
N GLN A 169 5.81 20.93 1.67
CA GLN A 169 6.33 22.26 1.46
C GLN A 169 6.45 22.60 -0.04
N TYR A 170 6.82 21.64 -0.88
CA TYR A 170 7.07 21.77 -2.31
C TYR A 170 6.25 20.79 -3.14
N PRO A 171 4.90 20.82 -3.07
CA PRO A 171 4.07 19.78 -3.69
C PRO A 171 4.19 19.74 -5.22
N GLN A 172 4.31 20.90 -5.87
CA GLN A 172 4.42 20.96 -7.34
C GLN A 172 5.77 20.40 -7.82
N GLU A 173 6.86 20.79 -7.18
CA GLU A 173 8.21 20.34 -7.54
C GLU A 173 8.36 18.83 -7.36
N VAL A 174 7.85 18.31 -6.23
CA VAL A 174 7.83 16.86 -5.96
C VAL A 174 7.01 16.14 -7.02
N TRP A 175 5.82 16.66 -7.36
CA TRP A 175 4.94 16.10 -8.38
C TRP A 175 5.61 16.02 -9.74
N ASP A 176 6.22 17.12 -10.18
CA ASP A 176 6.89 17.20 -11.49
C ASP A 176 8.08 16.24 -11.56
N MET A 177 8.95 16.24 -10.52
CA MET A 177 10.10 15.33 -10.46
C MET A 177 9.70 13.86 -10.43
N LEU A 178 8.65 13.53 -9.68
CA LEU A 178 8.13 12.17 -9.63
C LEU A 178 7.61 11.72 -10.99
N HIS A 179 6.87 12.56 -11.71
CA HIS A 179 6.34 12.23 -13.03
C HIS A 179 7.44 11.94 -14.06
N PHE A 180 8.55 12.66 -14.01
CA PHE A 180 9.71 12.34 -14.83
C PHE A 180 10.32 10.97 -14.49
N GLY A 181 10.15 10.51 -13.23
CA GLY A 181 10.62 9.20 -12.75
C GLY A 181 9.67 8.05 -13.03
N LEU A 182 8.35 8.28 -13.12
CA LEU A 182 7.32 7.26 -13.36
C LEU A 182 7.25 6.84 -14.83
N ARG A 183 8.28 6.14 -15.31
CA ARG A 183 8.44 5.78 -16.73
C ARG A 183 8.83 4.32 -16.98
N LEU A 184 8.87 3.46 -15.95
CA LEU A 184 9.18 2.05 -16.14
C LEU A 184 7.97 1.26 -16.69
N GLY A 185 6.83 1.94 -16.81
CA GLY A 185 5.63 1.38 -17.45
C GLY A 185 4.83 0.46 -16.55
N LYS A 186 3.63 0.15 -17.01
CA LYS A 186 2.79 -0.89 -16.42
C LYS A 186 3.30 -2.24 -16.93
N HIS A 187 3.81 -3.06 -16.04
CA HIS A 187 4.26 -4.42 -16.35
C HIS A 187 3.16 -5.45 -16.21
#